data_9aae4ea3fa88b3ac686ddff7c2abe9b8
#
_entry.id   9aae4ea3fa88b3ac686ddff7c2abe9b8
#
_cell.length_a   1.000
_cell.length_b   1.000
_cell.length_c   1.000
_cell.angle_alpha   90.00
_cell.angle_beta   90.00
_cell.angle_gamma   90.00
#
_symmetry.space_group_name_H-M   'P 1'
#
loop_
_entity.id
_entity.type
_entity.pdbx_description
1 polymer ?
#
loop_
_entity_poly.entity_id
_entity_poly.type
_entity_poly.pdbx_seq_one_letter_code
_entity_poly.pdbx_strand_id
1 'polypeptide(L)'
;MTLAAAVAAVSAVVLPGGVAHASVQTAPLVDFNGDGHADLAVGAPGGTISGKAGAGYVSVVYGATGGVDAARHASFSQNTAGVPGAAEAGDGFGAHVVPVDLNRDGSTDLLVGAPGEDVGTVADAGLITVLWGGPNGLASGTAVNTGARAGVRTGRLFVAGDFDGDGRVDIASETTSDVEVLSGVGADGSLASRGTIVMWLVMGTDGIIVDGLAAGDVNGDGVTDLAVMGRGVEELDSRQTVLFLGGSHTGDSVGGLGYKGELTGPKGYWLDGESVAIGDVNGDGYGDVVVGHTSESMYTDTLIPSKGGAIGVAYGGPSGESGTVAPGWINQDSTGVPGVAEPADGLGADVAVADVNGDGYADVVAGVPGEDFDGITDAGAVLLLKGTAKGLTGAGSEVFSQNSAGLPGVAEAHDAFGRTVAVLGATGTDRAQAAVGDPAENAGNGAVWVLRGAAAGLTGTHTANFGSATMGAPATKAAFGTALG
;
A
#
# COMPACT_ATOMS: atom_id res chain seq x y z
N MET A 1 4.92 -4.23 -81.05
CA MET A 1 5.46 -4.69 -79.75
C MET A 1 4.85 -3.78 -78.69
N THR A 2 3.74 -4.16 -78.13
CA THR A 2 3.02 -3.39 -77.09
C THR A 2 3.21 -4.12 -75.77
N LEU A 3 3.84 -3.46 -74.84
CA LEU A 3 4.11 -3.97 -73.50
C LEU A 3 2.85 -3.70 -72.63
N ALA A 4 2.19 -4.74 -72.18
CA ALA A 4 1.09 -4.63 -71.22
C ALA A 4 1.67 -4.63 -69.78
N ALA A 5 1.41 -3.56 -69.02
CA ALA A 5 1.72 -3.49 -67.63
C ALA A 5 0.59 -4.12 -66.79
N ALA A 6 0.91 -5.17 -66.04
CA ALA A 6 -0.04 -5.78 -65.09
C ALA A 6 0.03 -4.99 -63.77
N VAL A 7 -1.10 -4.41 -63.37
CA VAL A 7 -1.31 -3.80 -62.07
C VAL A 7 -1.73 -4.90 -61.09
N ALA A 8 -0.90 -5.25 -60.15
CA ALA A 8 -1.23 -6.12 -59.02
C ALA A 8 -2.02 -5.30 -57.97
N ALA A 9 -3.27 -5.61 -57.76
CA ALA A 9 -4.05 -5.08 -56.63
C ALA A 9 -3.64 -5.80 -55.37
N VAL A 10 -3.04 -5.07 -54.44
CA VAL A 10 -2.79 -5.52 -53.05
C VAL A 10 -4.07 -5.30 -52.24
N SER A 11 -4.78 -6.39 -51.97
CA SER A 11 -5.89 -6.37 -51.01
C SER A 11 -5.31 -6.25 -49.60
N ALA A 12 -5.47 -5.11 -48.95
CA ALA A 12 -5.20 -4.96 -47.51
C ALA A 12 -6.22 -5.80 -46.72
N VAL A 13 -5.76 -6.86 -46.08
CA VAL A 13 -6.53 -7.58 -45.06
C VAL A 13 -6.50 -6.69 -43.83
N VAL A 14 -7.64 -6.06 -43.53
CA VAL A 14 -7.89 -5.43 -42.23
C VAL A 14 -8.07 -6.57 -41.25
N LEU A 15 -7.03 -6.86 -40.45
CA LEU A 15 -7.16 -7.68 -39.25
C LEU A 15 -8.08 -6.93 -38.27
N PRO A 16 -9.05 -7.58 -37.63
CA PRO A 16 -9.78 -6.95 -36.55
C PRO A 16 -8.76 -6.52 -35.50
N GLY A 17 -8.79 -5.25 -35.11
CA GLY A 17 -7.94 -4.72 -34.06
C GLY A 17 -8.10 -5.59 -32.81
N GLY A 18 -7.03 -6.26 -32.41
CA GLY A 18 -6.95 -6.84 -31.09
C GLY A 18 -7.17 -5.68 -30.12
N VAL A 19 -8.13 -5.80 -29.24
CA VAL A 19 -8.21 -4.97 -28.04
C VAL A 19 -6.87 -5.13 -27.35
N ALA A 20 -6.10 -4.05 -27.26
CA ALA A 20 -4.94 -4.03 -26.40
C ALA A 20 -5.49 -4.28 -24.98
N HIS A 21 -5.26 -5.46 -24.45
CA HIS A 21 -5.49 -5.70 -23.04
C HIS A 21 -4.55 -4.74 -22.33
N ALA A 22 -5.09 -3.88 -21.47
CA ALA A 22 -4.29 -3.12 -20.56
C ALA A 22 -3.34 -4.10 -19.89
N SER A 23 -2.07 -3.76 -19.80
CA SER A 23 -1.09 -4.60 -19.12
C SER A 23 -1.59 -4.76 -17.67
N VAL A 24 -1.68 -6.02 -17.19
CA VAL A 24 -1.87 -6.30 -15.77
C VAL A 24 -0.95 -5.36 -15.02
N GLN A 25 -1.53 -4.57 -14.12
CA GLN A 25 -0.75 -3.64 -13.31
C GLN A 25 0.08 -4.50 -12.36
N THR A 26 1.30 -4.83 -12.78
CA THR A 26 2.31 -5.42 -11.91
C THR A 26 2.63 -4.39 -10.84
N ALA A 27 2.82 -4.82 -9.59
CA ALA A 27 3.33 -3.92 -8.56
C ALA A 27 4.53 -3.14 -9.12
N PRO A 28 4.59 -1.81 -8.94
CA PRO A 28 5.68 -1.02 -9.46
C PRO A 28 7.01 -1.55 -8.92
N LEU A 29 8.03 -1.58 -9.76
CA LEU A 29 9.36 -1.93 -9.31
C LEU A 29 9.87 -0.81 -8.41
N VAL A 30 10.08 -1.12 -7.14
CA VAL A 30 10.79 -0.24 -6.21
C VAL A 30 12.28 -0.45 -6.41
N ASP A 31 12.97 0.52 -7.00
CA ASP A 31 14.41 0.43 -7.33
C ASP A 31 15.08 1.77 -7.01
N PHE A 32 15.52 1.92 -5.75
CA PHE A 32 16.11 3.16 -5.25
C PHE A 32 17.50 3.44 -5.82
N ASN A 33 18.17 2.40 -6.34
CA ASN A 33 19.55 2.50 -6.81
C ASN A 33 19.71 2.35 -8.33
N GLY A 34 18.62 2.10 -9.06
CA GLY A 34 18.60 1.96 -10.50
C GLY A 34 19.32 0.70 -11.01
N ASP A 35 19.47 -0.36 -10.19
CA ASP A 35 20.18 -1.58 -10.56
C ASP A 35 19.27 -2.65 -11.19
N GLY A 36 17.97 -2.39 -11.28
CA GLY A 36 16.96 -3.25 -11.89
C GLY A 36 16.48 -4.38 -10.98
N HIS A 37 16.74 -4.33 -9.68
CA HIS A 37 16.24 -5.27 -8.68
C HIS A 37 15.28 -4.58 -7.73
N ALA A 38 14.29 -5.33 -7.22
CA ALA A 38 13.33 -4.77 -6.27
C ALA A 38 13.99 -4.55 -4.91
N ASP A 39 13.92 -3.32 -4.43
CA ASP A 39 14.37 -2.89 -3.10
C ASP A 39 13.18 -2.86 -2.13
N LEU A 40 13.46 -2.75 -0.83
CA LEU A 40 12.44 -2.65 0.21
C LEU A 40 12.79 -1.53 1.20
N ALA A 41 11.88 -0.61 1.43
CA ALA A 41 11.94 0.33 2.53
C ALA A 41 11.19 -0.21 3.75
N VAL A 42 11.77 -0.04 4.95
CA VAL A 42 11.20 -0.51 6.21
C VAL A 42 11.25 0.59 7.25
N GLY A 43 10.10 1.02 7.73
CA GLY A 43 9.95 2.01 8.78
C GLY A 43 10.15 1.42 10.17
N ALA A 44 10.76 2.21 11.04
CA ALA A 44 11.02 1.90 12.44
C ALA A 44 10.76 3.15 13.32
N PRO A 45 9.50 3.59 13.44
CA PRO A 45 9.16 4.86 14.08
C PRO A 45 9.45 4.90 15.58
N GLY A 46 9.50 3.74 16.25
CA GLY A 46 9.85 3.64 17.67
C GLY A 46 11.36 3.77 17.95
N GLY A 47 12.21 3.82 16.91
CA GLY A 47 13.66 3.85 17.02
C GLY A 47 14.19 5.01 17.85
N THR A 48 15.20 4.74 18.69
CA THR A 48 15.85 5.77 19.50
C THR A 48 17.08 6.32 18.77
N ILE A 49 17.03 7.57 18.35
CA ILE A 49 18.13 8.25 17.63
C ILE A 49 18.82 9.25 18.56
N SER A 50 20.13 9.08 18.78
CA SER A 50 20.94 9.98 19.65
C SER A 50 20.31 10.23 21.02
N GLY A 51 19.69 9.20 21.62
CA GLY A 51 19.02 9.26 22.92
C GLY A 51 17.61 9.83 22.91
N LYS A 52 17.03 10.11 21.73
CA LYS A 52 15.68 10.58 21.54
C LYS A 52 14.77 9.38 21.24
N ALA A 53 13.98 8.95 22.22
CA ALA A 53 13.08 7.81 22.09
C ALA A 53 11.94 8.11 21.09
N GLY A 54 11.66 7.18 20.19
CA GLY A 54 10.60 7.35 19.19
C GLY A 54 10.88 8.44 18.15
N ALA A 55 12.14 8.86 17.98
CA ALA A 55 12.50 9.76 16.88
C ALA A 55 12.36 9.07 15.52
N GLY A 56 12.60 7.76 15.50
CA GLY A 56 12.38 6.93 14.33
C GLY A 56 13.46 6.98 13.26
N TYR A 57 13.41 6.00 12.38
CA TYR A 57 14.27 5.89 11.19
C TYR A 57 13.61 5.01 10.14
N VAL A 58 14.13 5.06 8.94
CA VAL A 58 13.82 4.12 7.86
C VAL A 58 15.08 3.36 7.47
N SER A 59 14.97 2.07 7.20
CA SER A 59 16.03 1.27 6.57
C SER A 59 15.61 0.84 5.18
N VAL A 60 16.54 0.90 4.24
CA VAL A 60 16.35 0.36 2.89
C VAL A 60 17.22 -0.86 2.72
N VAL A 61 16.64 -1.93 2.21
CA VAL A 61 17.33 -3.17 1.87
C VAL A 61 17.32 -3.29 0.36
N TYR A 62 18.51 -3.26 -0.25
CA TYR A 62 18.65 -3.30 -1.69
C TYR A 62 18.54 -4.73 -2.22
N GLY A 63 17.88 -4.84 -3.36
CA GLY A 63 17.71 -6.09 -4.07
C GLY A 63 18.98 -6.61 -4.73
N ALA A 64 18.90 -7.86 -5.14
CA ALA A 64 19.90 -8.55 -5.97
C ALA A 64 19.22 -9.66 -6.74
N THR A 65 19.95 -10.32 -7.63
CA THR A 65 19.44 -11.53 -8.29
C THR A 65 18.95 -12.54 -7.25
N GLY A 66 17.65 -12.78 -7.25
CA GLY A 66 17.00 -13.71 -6.34
C GLY A 66 16.36 -13.07 -5.10
N GLY A 67 16.16 -11.76 -5.05
CA GLY A 67 15.40 -11.02 -4.04
C GLY A 67 16.23 -10.05 -3.21
N VAL A 68 15.62 -9.50 -2.16
CA VAL A 68 16.31 -8.55 -1.28
C VAL A 68 17.50 -9.18 -0.56
N ASP A 69 18.58 -8.41 -0.40
CA ASP A 69 19.81 -8.85 0.25
C ASP A 69 20.09 -7.99 1.50
N ALA A 70 19.80 -8.54 2.68
CA ALA A 70 19.98 -7.84 3.94
C ALA A 70 21.43 -7.37 4.23
N ALA A 71 22.42 -7.88 3.50
CA ALA A 71 23.79 -7.37 3.58
C ALA A 71 23.99 -6.05 2.83
N ARG A 72 23.08 -5.71 1.92
CA ARG A 72 23.07 -4.46 1.13
C ARG A 72 21.97 -3.55 1.68
N HIS A 73 22.29 -2.73 2.65
CA HIS A 73 21.31 -1.85 3.29
C HIS A 73 21.87 -0.48 3.62
N ALA A 74 20.96 0.48 3.83
CA ALA A 74 21.25 1.79 4.40
C ALA A 74 20.14 2.19 5.38
N SER A 75 20.45 3.01 6.37
CA SER A 75 19.45 3.53 7.31
C SER A 75 19.53 5.05 7.37
N PHE A 76 18.36 5.70 7.43
CA PHE A 76 18.18 7.15 7.40
C PHE A 76 17.32 7.59 8.57
N SER A 77 17.72 8.69 9.20
CA SER A 77 16.93 9.41 10.20
C SER A 77 17.09 10.91 9.96
N GLN A 78 16.36 11.73 10.66
CA GLN A 78 16.49 13.18 10.56
C GLN A 78 17.90 13.70 11.01
N ASN A 79 18.70 12.88 11.71
CA ASN A 79 20.11 13.19 11.99
C ASN A 79 21.08 12.75 10.88
N THR A 80 20.60 12.09 9.83
CA THR A 80 21.42 11.74 8.66
C THR A 80 21.76 13.00 7.86
N ALA A 81 23.02 13.17 7.51
CA ALA A 81 23.45 14.35 6.77
C ALA A 81 22.69 14.49 5.45
N GLY A 82 22.08 15.66 5.23
CA GLY A 82 21.26 15.95 4.04
C GLY A 82 19.79 15.55 4.17
N VAL A 83 19.36 14.97 5.28
CA VAL A 83 17.94 14.74 5.58
C VAL A 83 17.39 15.94 6.38
N PRO A 84 16.24 16.52 6.00
CA PRO A 84 15.62 17.63 6.71
C PRO A 84 15.17 17.28 8.13
N GLY A 85 15.07 18.29 8.99
CA GLY A 85 14.65 18.15 10.38
C GLY A 85 15.83 17.91 11.33
N ALA A 86 15.50 17.54 12.55
CA ALA A 86 16.45 17.08 13.56
C ALA A 86 15.70 16.08 14.45
N ALA A 87 16.29 14.91 14.67
CA ALA A 87 15.61 13.87 15.45
C ALA A 87 15.23 14.37 16.85
N GLU A 88 13.97 14.41 17.16
CA GLU A 88 13.36 14.75 18.45
C GLU A 88 12.59 13.56 19.01
N ALA A 89 12.25 13.59 20.29
CA ALA A 89 11.55 12.46 20.89
C ALA A 89 10.09 12.44 20.46
N GLY A 90 9.67 11.34 19.82
CA GLY A 90 8.29 11.16 19.38
C GLY A 90 8.00 11.57 17.95
N ASP A 91 8.99 12.04 17.16
CA ASP A 91 8.77 12.44 15.75
C ASP A 91 8.19 11.30 14.91
N GLY A 92 8.63 10.05 15.18
CA GLY A 92 8.14 8.89 14.47
C GLY A 92 8.56 8.84 13.01
N PHE A 93 9.75 9.34 12.65
CA PHE A 93 10.27 9.26 11.28
C PHE A 93 10.27 7.80 10.79
N GLY A 94 9.63 7.55 9.65
CA GLY A 94 9.38 6.19 9.15
C GLY A 94 8.04 5.59 9.62
N ALA A 95 7.12 6.38 10.18
CA ALA A 95 5.78 5.90 10.55
C ALA A 95 4.94 5.48 9.33
N HIS A 96 5.18 6.11 8.19
CA HIS A 96 4.61 5.76 6.90
C HIS A 96 5.65 5.98 5.79
N VAL A 97 5.66 5.13 4.78
CA VAL A 97 6.59 5.21 3.65
C VAL A 97 5.86 4.92 2.33
N VAL A 98 6.18 5.67 1.28
CA VAL A 98 5.64 5.46 -0.06
C VAL A 98 6.76 5.59 -1.08
N PRO A 99 7.14 4.51 -1.76
CA PRO A 99 8.10 4.56 -2.86
C PRO A 99 7.45 5.12 -4.13
N VAL A 100 8.12 6.03 -4.81
CA VAL A 100 7.65 6.64 -6.05
C VAL A 100 8.80 7.34 -6.77
N ASP A 101 8.87 7.29 -8.09
CA ASP A 101 9.79 8.13 -8.88
C ASP A 101 9.18 9.53 -9.04
N LEU A 102 9.42 10.39 -8.04
CA LEU A 102 8.81 11.73 -7.92
C LEU A 102 9.38 12.70 -8.96
N ASN A 103 10.68 12.60 -9.23
CA ASN A 103 11.39 13.51 -10.13
C ASN A 103 11.51 12.97 -11.56
N ARG A 104 11.11 11.73 -11.80
CA ARG A 104 11.13 11.02 -13.10
C ARG A 104 12.53 10.84 -13.67
N ASP A 105 13.50 10.58 -12.83
CA ASP A 105 14.87 10.27 -13.26
C ASP A 105 15.11 8.78 -13.53
N GLY A 106 14.11 7.93 -13.25
CA GLY A 106 14.16 6.48 -13.44
C GLY A 106 14.67 5.72 -12.23
N SER A 107 14.97 6.40 -11.13
CA SER A 107 15.24 5.81 -9.82
C SER A 107 14.03 6.04 -8.91
N THR A 108 13.68 5.07 -8.10
CA THR A 108 12.62 5.28 -7.11
C THR A 108 13.09 6.20 -6.00
N ASP A 109 12.30 7.22 -5.66
CA ASP A 109 12.45 8.04 -4.46
C ASP A 109 11.61 7.45 -3.32
N LEU A 110 11.84 7.89 -2.08
CA LEU A 110 11.08 7.44 -0.94
C LEU A 110 10.47 8.63 -0.19
N LEU A 111 9.14 8.68 -0.14
CA LEU A 111 8.42 9.55 0.76
C LEU A 111 8.40 8.95 2.16
N VAL A 112 8.77 9.71 3.17
CA VAL A 112 8.85 9.26 4.58
C VAL A 112 8.08 10.23 5.46
N GLY A 113 7.14 9.71 6.25
CA GLY A 113 6.36 10.46 7.22
C GLY A 113 7.00 10.52 8.59
N ALA A 114 6.92 11.67 9.23
CA ALA A 114 7.28 11.94 10.62
C ALA A 114 6.13 12.69 11.30
N PRO A 115 5.06 12.00 11.74
CA PRO A 115 3.82 12.66 12.19
C PRO A 115 3.97 13.44 13.51
N GLY A 116 4.99 13.20 14.30
CA GLY A 116 5.26 13.92 15.53
C GLY A 116 6.24 15.09 15.39
N GLU A 117 6.73 15.37 14.19
CA GLU A 117 7.71 16.45 13.95
C GLU A 117 7.18 17.83 14.34
N ASP A 118 8.02 18.55 15.08
CA ASP A 118 7.82 19.97 15.41
C ASP A 118 8.39 20.84 14.30
N VAL A 119 7.56 21.54 13.54
CA VAL A 119 8.03 22.44 12.47
C VAL A 119 8.25 23.86 13.02
N GLY A 120 9.49 24.17 13.38
CA GLY A 120 9.87 25.42 14.02
C GLY A 120 9.30 25.56 15.43
N THR A 121 8.22 26.32 15.61
CA THR A 121 7.51 26.46 16.91
C THR A 121 6.13 25.82 16.90
N VAL A 122 5.81 25.08 15.85
CA VAL A 122 4.49 24.49 15.64
C VAL A 122 4.58 23.02 16.06
N ALA A 123 4.05 22.70 17.24
CA ALA A 123 4.12 21.38 17.82
C ALA A 123 3.28 20.34 17.05
N ASP A 124 3.81 19.13 16.93
CA ASP A 124 3.18 17.98 16.26
C ASP A 124 2.55 18.36 14.89
N ALA A 125 3.21 19.24 14.14
CA ALA A 125 2.73 19.61 12.81
C ALA A 125 2.84 18.43 11.84
N GLY A 126 3.85 17.61 12.06
CA GLY A 126 4.24 16.52 11.20
C GLY A 126 4.95 16.96 9.92
N LEU A 127 5.62 16.03 9.28
CA LEU A 127 6.43 16.28 8.09
C LEU A 127 6.37 15.09 7.13
N ILE A 128 6.35 15.37 5.83
CA ILE A 128 6.69 14.43 4.77
C ILE A 128 8.06 14.83 4.22
N THR A 129 8.98 13.88 4.19
CA THR A 129 10.33 14.05 3.62
C THR A 129 10.48 13.16 2.40
N VAL A 130 10.95 13.71 1.29
CA VAL A 130 11.42 12.92 0.15
C VAL A 130 12.88 12.55 0.41
N LEU A 131 13.24 11.28 0.34
CA LEU A 131 14.62 10.81 0.20
C LEU A 131 14.84 10.48 -1.28
N TRP A 132 15.82 11.14 -1.91
CA TRP A 132 16.05 11.03 -3.34
C TRP A 132 16.82 9.77 -3.70
N GLY A 133 16.29 9.00 -4.65
CA GLY A 133 16.94 7.85 -5.27
C GLY A 133 18.05 8.24 -6.23
N GLY A 134 18.80 7.27 -6.67
CA GLY A 134 19.87 7.47 -7.66
C GLY A 134 20.89 6.34 -7.67
N PRO A 135 21.91 6.37 -8.55
CA PRO A 135 22.80 5.23 -8.82
C PRO A 135 23.58 4.68 -7.61
N ASN A 136 23.51 5.33 -6.47
CA ASN A 136 24.12 4.86 -5.21
C ASN A 136 23.07 4.59 -4.12
N GLY A 137 21.81 4.49 -4.49
CA GLY A 137 20.67 4.39 -3.60
C GLY A 137 20.21 5.73 -3.06
N LEU A 138 19.39 5.70 -2.00
CA LEU A 138 18.91 6.91 -1.35
C LEU A 138 20.07 7.71 -0.74
N ALA A 139 20.02 9.04 -0.82
CA ALA A 139 21.12 9.89 -0.38
C ALA A 139 20.66 11.06 0.49
N SER A 140 20.17 12.13 -0.10
CA SER A 140 19.72 13.34 0.58
C SER A 140 18.20 13.43 0.56
N GLY A 141 17.63 14.31 1.37
CA GLY A 141 16.20 14.51 1.40
C GLY A 141 15.78 15.97 1.24
N THR A 142 14.50 16.15 0.94
CA THR A 142 13.84 17.45 0.85
C THR A 142 12.52 17.38 1.63
N ALA A 143 12.24 18.37 2.47
CA ALA A 143 10.95 18.50 3.15
C ALA A 143 9.87 18.98 2.17
N VAL A 144 8.75 18.29 2.12
CA VAL A 144 7.58 18.75 1.36
C VAL A 144 6.90 19.88 2.14
N ASN A 145 6.67 21.00 1.47
CA ASN A 145 6.07 22.17 2.11
C ASN A 145 4.54 22.00 2.28
N THR A 146 4.13 21.37 3.36
CA THR A 146 2.71 21.15 3.70
C THR A 146 2.05 22.32 4.42
N GLY A 147 2.85 23.33 4.85
CA GLY A 147 2.36 24.44 5.69
C GLY A 147 2.03 23.97 7.10
N ALA A 148 2.96 24.14 8.01
CA ALA A 148 2.87 23.63 9.38
C ALA A 148 1.62 24.13 10.13
N ARG A 149 0.86 23.21 10.71
CA ARG A 149 -0.33 23.46 11.53
C ARG A 149 -0.25 22.54 12.76
N ALA A 150 -0.39 23.11 13.97
CA ALA A 150 -0.21 22.38 15.20
C ALA A 150 -1.19 21.19 15.33
N GLY A 151 -0.66 20.02 15.69
CA GLY A 151 -1.42 18.81 15.94
C GLY A 151 -2.02 18.13 14.70
N VAL A 152 -1.72 18.61 13.48
CA VAL A 152 -2.22 17.98 12.24
C VAL A 152 -1.54 16.65 11.98
N ARG A 153 -0.28 16.47 12.43
CA ARG A 153 0.48 15.22 12.32
C ARG A 153 0.64 14.73 10.88
N THR A 154 0.88 15.67 9.95
CA THR A 154 1.15 15.38 8.54
C THR A 154 2.21 14.29 8.39
N GLY A 155 1.98 13.33 7.48
CA GLY A 155 2.88 12.18 7.28
C GLY A 155 2.47 10.93 8.07
N ARG A 156 1.30 10.93 8.74
CA ARG A 156 0.74 9.72 9.34
C ARG A 156 0.21 8.76 8.27
N LEU A 157 -0.46 9.29 7.27
CA LEU A 157 -1.02 8.55 6.15
C LEU A 157 -1.01 9.42 4.90
N PHE A 158 -0.46 8.90 3.81
CA PHE A 158 -0.43 9.56 2.50
C PHE A 158 -0.20 8.54 1.39
N VAL A 159 -0.59 8.91 0.18
CA VAL A 159 -0.34 8.14 -1.05
C VAL A 159 0.13 9.08 -2.15
N ALA A 160 0.71 8.54 -3.20
CA ALA A 160 1.23 9.30 -4.32
C ALA A 160 0.69 8.79 -5.66
N GLY A 161 0.44 9.69 -6.60
CA GLY A 161 -0.03 9.38 -7.95
C GLY A 161 -0.18 10.65 -8.78
N ASP A 162 -0.39 10.50 -10.07
CA ASP A 162 -0.72 11.61 -10.96
C ASP A 162 -2.26 11.77 -10.97
N PHE A 163 -2.78 12.60 -10.05
CA PHE A 163 -4.22 12.75 -9.87
C PHE A 163 -4.86 13.73 -10.85
N ASP A 164 -4.11 14.64 -11.42
CA ASP A 164 -4.64 15.64 -12.36
C ASP A 164 -4.32 15.33 -13.83
N GLY A 165 -3.54 14.27 -14.09
CA GLY A 165 -3.18 13.83 -15.43
C GLY A 165 -2.17 14.74 -16.13
N ASP A 166 -1.45 15.59 -15.39
CA ASP A 166 -0.42 16.49 -15.93
C ASP A 166 0.92 15.77 -16.13
N GLY A 167 0.96 14.56 -15.65
CA GLY A 167 2.07 13.67 -15.74
C GLY A 167 3.10 13.87 -14.62
N ARG A 168 2.87 14.66 -13.59
CA ARG A 168 3.70 14.77 -12.39
C ARG A 168 3.07 13.96 -11.26
N VAL A 169 3.90 13.59 -10.31
CA VAL A 169 3.40 12.94 -9.10
C VAL A 169 2.85 14.00 -8.13
N ASP A 170 1.66 13.74 -7.64
CA ASP A 170 0.98 14.45 -6.57
C ASP A 170 0.98 13.60 -5.30
N ILE A 171 0.69 14.20 -4.15
CA ILE A 171 0.55 13.52 -2.87
C ILE A 171 -0.83 13.83 -2.31
N ALA A 172 -1.61 12.80 -1.98
CA ALA A 172 -2.80 12.94 -1.17
C ALA A 172 -2.44 12.53 0.27
N SER A 173 -2.58 13.46 1.22
CA SER A 173 -2.19 13.27 2.62
C SER A 173 -3.37 13.51 3.55
N GLU A 174 -3.57 12.60 4.48
CA GLU A 174 -4.52 12.80 5.58
C GLU A 174 -4.11 14.00 6.43
N THR A 175 -5.10 14.74 6.89
CA THR A 175 -5.01 15.75 7.94
C THR A 175 -5.84 15.29 9.15
N THR A 176 -6.17 16.17 10.06
CA THR A 176 -6.96 15.80 11.26
C THR A 176 -8.33 15.22 10.90
N SER A 177 -8.98 15.69 9.82
CA SER A 177 -10.33 15.31 9.43
C SER A 177 -10.59 15.32 7.93
N ASP A 178 -9.60 15.67 7.13
CA ASP A 178 -9.74 15.91 5.70
C ASP A 178 -8.57 15.27 4.94
N VAL A 179 -8.62 15.32 3.61
CA VAL A 179 -7.49 14.93 2.75
C VAL A 179 -6.97 16.16 2.03
N GLU A 180 -5.69 16.43 2.19
CA GLU A 180 -4.98 17.50 1.48
C GLU A 180 -4.31 16.93 0.23
N VAL A 181 -4.53 17.56 -0.92
CA VAL A 181 -3.89 17.18 -2.20
C VAL A 181 -2.81 18.22 -2.50
N LEU A 182 -1.57 17.74 -2.63
CA LEU A 182 -0.35 18.51 -2.86
C LEU A 182 0.13 18.22 -4.27
N SER A 183 -0.19 19.10 -5.23
CA SER A 183 0.09 18.81 -6.64
C SER A 183 1.43 19.36 -7.10
N GLY A 184 2.07 18.60 -8.00
CA GLY A 184 3.29 18.98 -8.68
C GLY A 184 4.46 19.24 -7.73
N VAL A 185 4.81 18.27 -6.91
CA VAL A 185 5.90 18.37 -5.92
C VAL A 185 7.24 18.53 -6.64
N GLY A 186 7.93 19.63 -6.37
CA GLY A 186 9.24 19.93 -6.93
C GLY A 186 10.39 19.32 -6.10
N ALA A 187 11.56 19.20 -6.73
CA ALA A 187 12.78 18.71 -6.07
C ALA A 187 13.24 19.56 -4.88
N ASP A 188 12.79 20.80 -4.79
CA ASP A 188 13.03 21.71 -3.66
C ASP A 188 11.91 21.68 -2.60
N GLY A 189 10.95 20.76 -2.73
CA GLY A 189 9.78 20.62 -1.86
C GLY A 189 8.68 21.64 -2.12
N SER A 190 8.82 22.48 -3.15
CA SER A 190 7.76 23.41 -3.56
C SER A 190 6.58 22.66 -4.17
N LEU A 191 5.41 23.27 -4.11
CA LEU A 191 4.17 22.72 -4.66
C LEU A 191 3.67 23.62 -5.79
N ALA A 192 3.18 23.03 -6.87
CA ALA A 192 2.49 23.78 -7.92
C ALA A 192 1.12 24.26 -7.44
N SER A 193 0.39 23.40 -6.72
CA SER A 193 -0.87 23.75 -6.07
C SER A 193 -1.12 22.95 -4.79
N ARG A 194 -2.11 23.39 -4.03
CA ARG A 194 -2.62 22.69 -2.84
C ARG A 194 -4.13 22.84 -2.78
N GLY A 195 -4.80 21.75 -2.47
CA GLY A 195 -6.24 21.74 -2.26
C GLY A 195 -6.63 20.87 -1.08
N THR A 196 -7.85 21.01 -0.59
CA THR A 196 -8.36 20.19 0.52
C THR A 196 -9.68 19.57 0.11
N ILE A 197 -9.77 18.25 0.17
CA ILE A 197 -11.02 17.50 0.10
C ILE A 197 -11.62 17.52 1.50
N VAL A 198 -12.73 18.21 1.66
CA VAL A 198 -13.40 18.39 2.94
C VAL A 198 -14.30 17.19 3.19
N MET A 199 -13.84 16.23 4.00
CA MET A 199 -14.44 14.91 4.12
C MET A 199 -15.84 14.92 4.75
N TRP A 200 -16.16 15.85 5.66
CA TRP A 200 -17.51 15.94 6.22
C TRP A 200 -18.58 16.31 5.16
N LEU A 201 -18.21 17.03 4.09
CA LEU A 201 -19.10 17.31 2.97
C LEU A 201 -19.35 16.06 2.12
N VAL A 202 -18.40 15.14 2.12
CA VAL A 202 -18.44 13.92 1.32
C VAL A 202 -19.16 12.80 2.08
N MET A 203 -18.79 12.59 3.34
CA MET A 203 -19.29 11.48 4.15
C MET A 203 -20.56 11.83 4.98
N GLY A 204 -20.96 13.11 4.97
CA GLY A 204 -22.22 13.54 5.57
C GLY A 204 -22.28 13.51 7.09
N THR A 205 -21.16 13.35 7.79
CA THR A 205 -21.07 13.32 9.26
C THR A 205 -19.99 14.27 9.76
N ASP A 206 -20.21 14.87 10.93
CA ASP A 206 -19.24 15.75 11.57
C ASP A 206 -18.08 14.93 12.20
N GLY A 207 -16.87 15.46 12.10
CA GLY A 207 -15.69 14.85 12.73
C GLY A 207 -15.32 13.51 12.09
N ILE A 208 -14.66 13.54 10.94
CA ILE A 208 -14.20 12.36 10.22
C ILE A 208 -12.81 11.96 10.74
N ILE A 209 -12.57 10.64 10.83
CA ILE A 209 -11.24 10.04 10.92
C ILE A 209 -11.00 9.35 9.58
N VAL A 210 -9.94 9.75 8.88
CA VAL A 210 -9.46 9.04 7.68
C VAL A 210 -8.61 7.87 8.15
N ASP A 211 -9.06 6.66 7.86
CA ASP A 211 -8.42 5.42 8.29
C ASP A 211 -7.51 4.82 7.20
N GLY A 212 -7.81 5.07 5.91
CA GLY A 212 -7.04 4.53 4.79
C GLY A 212 -7.08 5.41 3.53
N LEU A 213 -6.01 5.36 2.76
CA LEU A 213 -5.88 5.95 1.43
C LEU A 213 -5.27 4.91 0.49
N ALA A 214 -5.79 4.82 -0.74
CA ALA A 214 -5.17 4.04 -1.80
C ALA A 214 -5.25 4.79 -3.14
N ALA A 215 -4.19 4.71 -3.93
CA ALA A 215 -4.08 5.33 -5.23
C ALA A 215 -3.94 4.25 -6.32
N GLY A 216 -4.66 4.39 -7.44
CA GLY A 216 -4.62 3.47 -8.58
C GLY A 216 -5.62 3.87 -9.65
N ASP A 217 -5.51 3.31 -10.84
CA ASP A 217 -6.42 3.59 -11.96
C ASP A 217 -7.62 2.63 -11.93
N VAL A 218 -8.73 3.07 -11.34
CA VAL A 218 -9.96 2.28 -11.15
C VAL A 218 -10.84 2.29 -12.40
N ASN A 219 -10.70 3.33 -13.23
CA ASN A 219 -11.56 3.53 -14.39
C ASN A 219 -10.88 3.22 -15.73
N GLY A 220 -9.58 2.90 -15.74
CA GLY A 220 -8.81 2.51 -16.93
C GLY A 220 -8.48 3.66 -17.87
N ASP A 221 -8.49 4.92 -17.39
CA ASP A 221 -8.20 6.10 -18.21
C ASP A 221 -6.72 6.53 -18.19
N GLY A 222 -5.89 5.87 -17.37
CA GLY A 222 -4.47 6.11 -17.25
C GLY A 222 -4.10 7.24 -16.30
N VAL A 223 -5.08 7.83 -15.61
CA VAL A 223 -4.89 8.81 -14.54
C VAL A 223 -5.13 8.14 -13.19
N THR A 224 -4.39 8.56 -12.17
CA THR A 224 -4.54 7.94 -10.85
C THR A 224 -5.82 8.40 -10.16
N ASP A 225 -6.64 7.46 -9.71
CA ASP A 225 -7.80 7.67 -8.87
C ASP A 225 -7.42 7.54 -7.39
N LEU A 226 -8.28 8.01 -6.49
CA LEU A 226 -8.08 7.96 -5.04
C LEU A 226 -9.28 7.31 -4.34
N ALA A 227 -9.02 6.23 -3.62
CA ALA A 227 -9.96 5.69 -2.64
C ALA A 227 -9.61 6.24 -1.25
N VAL A 228 -10.61 6.79 -0.56
CA VAL A 228 -10.50 7.32 0.80
C VAL A 228 -11.43 6.54 1.69
N MET A 229 -10.87 5.91 2.70
CA MET A 229 -11.62 5.19 3.72
C MET A 229 -11.66 6.00 5.02
N GLY A 230 -12.83 6.11 5.62
CA GLY A 230 -12.97 6.88 6.85
C GLY A 230 -14.26 6.56 7.60
N ARG A 231 -14.39 7.16 8.79
CA ARG A 231 -15.52 6.97 9.69
C ARG A 231 -15.83 8.25 10.48
N GLY A 232 -17.07 8.38 10.90
CA GLY A 232 -17.46 9.44 11.85
C GLY A 232 -16.89 9.20 13.25
N VAL A 233 -16.53 10.27 13.95
CA VAL A 233 -15.99 10.19 15.32
C VAL A 233 -17.04 9.70 16.32
N GLU A 234 -18.31 10.10 16.16
CA GLU A 234 -19.39 9.77 17.08
C GLU A 234 -20.17 8.50 16.69
N GLU A 235 -20.07 8.08 15.43
CA GLU A 235 -20.79 6.93 14.87
C GLU A 235 -19.79 5.90 14.34
N LEU A 236 -19.32 5.01 15.18
CA LEU A 236 -18.35 3.96 14.83
C LEU A 236 -18.84 3.06 13.69
N ASP A 237 -20.15 2.98 13.48
CA ASP A 237 -20.77 2.19 12.40
C ASP A 237 -20.90 2.97 11.08
N SER A 238 -20.43 4.23 11.02
CA SER A 238 -20.49 5.08 9.81
C SER A 238 -19.27 4.95 8.90
N ARG A 239 -18.56 3.82 8.95
CA ARG A 239 -17.40 3.58 8.08
C ARG A 239 -17.84 3.43 6.64
N GLN A 240 -17.07 4.01 5.74
CA GLN A 240 -17.30 3.91 4.29
C GLN A 240 -16.01 4.18 3.52
N THR A 241 -15.95 3.63 2.32
CA THR A 241 -14.91 3.96 1.34
C THR A 241 -15.54 4.79 0.24
N VAL A 242 -14.93 5.92 -0.06
CA VAL A 242 -15.36 6.83 -1.12
C VAL A 242 -14.31 6.87 -2.22
N LEU A 243 -14.78 6.98 -3.47
CA LEU A 243 -13.93 7.03 -4.65
C LEU A 243 -13.93 8.45 -5.24
N PHE A 244 -12.75 8.91 -5.59
CA PHE A 244 -12.50 10.10 -6.40
C PHE A 244 -11.80 9.70 -7.68
N LEU A 245 -12.32 10.13 -8.83
CA LEU A 245 -11.69 9.87 -10.12
C LEU A 245 -10.72 11.01 -10.47
N GLY A 246 -9.54 10.64 -10.95
CA GLY A 246 -8.51 11.55 -11.41
C GLY A 246 -8.85 12.22 -12.74
N GLY A 247 -8.00 13.16 -13.17
CA GLY A 247 -8.19 13.89 -14.45
C GLY A 247 -9.43 14.77 -14.52
N SER A 248 -10.13 14.95 -13.39
CA SER A 248 -11.35 15.77 -13.35
C SER A 248 -11.00 17.27 -13.33
N HIS A 249 -11.51 18.00 -14.30
CA HIS A 249 -11.33 19.46 -14.42
C HIS A 249 -12.65 20.22 -14.19
N THR A 250 -13.60 19.62 -13.47
CA THR A 250 -14.86 20.28 -13.10
C THR A 250 -14.60 21.27 -11.94
N GLY A 251 -15.49 22.25 -11.76
CA GLY A 251 -15.31 23.30 -10.74
C GLY A 251 -15.29 22.80 -9.29
N ASP A 252 -15.69 21.56 -9.04
CA ASP A 252 -15.74 20.92 -7.73
C ASP A 252 -14.59 19.92 -7.50
N SER A 253 -13.63 19.82 -8.45
CA SER A 253 -12.45 18.96 -8.29
C SER A 253 -11.37 19.64 -7.44
N VAL A 254 -10.62 18.82 -6.71
CA VAL A 254 -9.47 19.23 -5.88
C VAL A 254 -8.24 18.49 -6.36
N GLY A 255 -7.24 19.22 -6.88
CA GLY A 255 -6.01 18.63 -7.40
C GLY A 255 -6.28 17.54 -8.47
N GLY A 256 -7.25 17.80 -9.38
CA GLY A 256 -7.66 16.84 -10.40
C GLY A 256 -8.65 15.77 -9.96
N LEU A 257 -8.87 15.58 -8.66
CA LEU A 257 -9.77 14.56 -8.10
C LEU A 257 -11.21 15.05 -8.04
N GLY A 258 -12.11 14.36 -8.73
CA GLY A 258 -13.56 14.59 -8.72
C GLY A 258 -14.29 13.50 -7.92
N TYR A 259 -15.17 13.89 -6.98
CA TYR A 259 -15.96 12.94 -6.21
C TYR A 259 -16.85 12.07 -7.11
N LYS A 260 -16.73 10.76 -6.94
CA LYS A 260 -17.51 9.77 -7.69
C LYS A 260 -18.67 9.20 -6.87
N GLY A 261 -18.45 8.87 -5.63
CA GLY A 261 -19.45 8.29 -4.73
C GLY A 261 -18.87 7.34 -3.70
N GLU A 262 -19.74 6.83 -2.84
CA GLU A 262 -19.42 5.77 -1.91
C GLU A 262 -19.33 4.43 -2.67
N LEU A 263 -18.33 3.63 -2.34
CA LEU A 263 -18.21 2.27 -2.85
C LEU A 263 -19.17 1.33 -2.11
N THR A 264 -19.84 0.50 -2.89
CA THR A 264 -20.82 -0.43 -2.35
C THR A 264 -20.30 -1.86 -2.32
N GLY A 265 -20.47 -2.50 -1.17
CA GLY A 265 -20.28 -3.92 -0.96
C GLY A 265 -21.51 -4.73 -1.36
N PRO A 266 -21.53 -6.04 -1.08
CA PRO A 266 -22.67 -6.91 -1.33
C PRO A 266 -23.95 -6.39 -0.69
N LYS A 267 -25.08 -6.58 -1.40
CA LYS A 267 -26.44 -6.15 -0.99
C LYS A 267 -26.62 -4.62 -0.87
N GLY A 268 -25.68 -3.81 -1.39
CA GLY A 268 -25.75 -2.35 -1.41
C GLY A 268 -25.42 -1.68 -0.09
N TYR A 269 -24.74 -2.37 0.81
CA TYR A 269 -24.09 -1.76 1.97
C TYR A 269 -22.75 -1.14 1.57
N TRP A 270 -22.27 -0.19 2.35
CA TRP A 270 -20.98 0.42 2.07
C TRP A 270 -19.85 -0.61 2.14
N LEU A 271 -18.87 -0.46 1.28
CA LEU A 271 -17.59 -1.14 1.40
C LEU A 271 -16.78 -0.39 2.45
N ASP A 272 -16.46 -1.04 3.56
CA ASP A 272 -15.79 -0.43 4.71
C ASP A 272 -14.66 -1.31 5.26
N GLY A 273 -13.74 -0.72 6.00
CA GLY A 273 -12.62 -1.44 6.57
C GLY A 273 -11.63 -0.54 7.32
N GLU A 274 -10.45 -1.05 7.59
CA GLU A 274 -9.32 -0.38 8.23
C GLU A 274 -8.08 -0.29 7.35
N SER A 275 -8.01 -1.08 6.29
CA SER A 275 -6.94 -1.04 5.29
C SER A 275 -7.52 -1.07 3.88
N VAL A 276 -6.83 -0.48 2.91
CA VAL A 276 -7.30 -0.38 1.52
C VAL A 276 -6.13 -0.43 0.54
N ALA A 277 -6.32 -1.16 -0.57
CA ALA A 277 -5.39 -1.21 -1.69
C ALA A 277 -6.16 -1.26 -3.02
N ILE A 278 -5.50 -0.93 -4.12
CA ILE A 278 -6.07 -0.98 -5.47
C ILE A 278 -5.21 -1.87 -6.37
N GLY A 279 -5.85 -2.76 -7.12
CA GLY A 279 -5.20 -3.59 -8.14
C GLY A 279 -6.21 -4.43 -8.92
N ASP A 280 -5.86 -4.85 -10.13
CA ASP A 280 -6.75 -5.58 -11.05
C ASP A 280 -6.78 -7.08 -10.70
N VAL A 281 -7.68 -7.47 -9.77
CA VAL A 281 -7.78 -8.87 -9.29
C VAL A 281 -8.56 -9.76 -10.26
N ASN A 282 -9.26 -9.16 -11.24
CA ASN A 282 -10.06 -9.92 -12.20
C ASN A 282 -9.48 -9.89 -13.63
N GLY A 283 -8.42 -9.13 -13.89
CA GLY A 283 -7.71 -9.07 -15.17
C GLY A 283 -8.50 -8.36 -16.27
N ASP A 284 -9.41 -7.45 -15.91
CA ASP A 284 -10.25 -6.75 -16.88
C ASP A 284 -9.69 -5.38 -17.29
N GLY A 285 -8.57 -4.95 -16.70
CA GLY A 285 -7.85 -3.72 -17.01
C GLY A 285 -8.31 -2.51 -16.20
N TYR A 286 -9.15 -2.71 -15.19
CA TYR A 286 -9.59 -1.70 -14.23
C TYR A 286 -9.09 -2.06 -12.84
N GLY A 287 -8.61 -1.08 -12.07
CA GLY A 287 -8.19 -1.31 -10.70
C GLY A 287 -9.40 -1.62 -9.81
N ASP A 288 -9.34 -2.71 -9.07
CA ASP A 288 -10.35 -3.10 -8.09
C ASP A 288 -9.96 -2.57 -6.71
N VAL A 289 -10.93 -2.08 -5.94
CA VAL A 289 -10.68 -1.57 -4.59
C VAL A 289 -10.88 -2.72 -3.60
N VAL A 290 -9.79 -3.08 -2.94
CA VAL A 290 -9.73 -4.15 -1.93
C VAL A 290 -9.64 -3.52 -0.56
N VAL A 291 -10.51 -3.91 0.37
CA VAL A 291 -10.50 -3.43 1.76
C VAL A 291 -10.30 -4.59 2.73
N GLY A 292 -9.56 -4.32 3.80
CA GLY A 292 -9.48 -5.21 4.96
C GLY A 292 -10.37 -4.68 6.08
N HIS A 293 -11.27 -5.51 6.56
CA HIS A 293 -12.25 -5.18 7.61
C HIS A 293 -12.00 -6.04 8.85
N THR A 294 -11.33 -5.49 9.84
CA THR A 294 -10.96 -6.20 11.08
C THR A 294 -12.00 -6.08 12.17
N SER A 295 -12.90 -5.09 12.08
CA SER A 295 -13.89 -4.82 13.11
C SER A 295 -14.97 -5.90 13.13
N GLU A 296 -15.19 -6.49 14.30
CA GLU A 296 -16.28 -7.44 14.50
C GLU A 296 -17.57 -6.71 14.83
N SER A 297 -18.63 -6.95 14.04
CA SER A 297 -19.94 -6.38 14.33
C SER A 297 -20.49 -6.97 15.64
N MET A 298 -20.85 -6.10 16.58
CA MET A 298 -21.59 -6.52 17.79
C MET A 298 -23.05 -6.90 17.50
N TYR A 299 -23.51 -6.62 16.28
CA TYR A 299 -24.84 -6.98 15.81
C TYR A 299 -24.75 -8.27 15.02
N THR A 300 -25.66 -9.21 15.27
CA THR A 300 -25.78 -10.48 14.55
C THR A 300 -26.22 -10.29 13.10
N ASP A 301 -26.07 -9.12 12.53
CA ASP A 301 -26.49 -8.83 11.17
C ASP A 301 -25.42 -9.31 10.20
N THR A 302 -25.75 -10.34 9.48
CA THR A 302 -24.94 -11.24 8.66
C THR A 302 -24.53 -10.64 7.31
N LEU A 303 -24.27 -9.34 7.25
CA LEU A 303 -24.02 -8.65 5.98
C LEU A 303 -22.55 -8.70 5.58
N ILE A 304 -21.68 -8.52 6.54
CA ILE A 304 -20.24 -8.74 6.42
C ILE A 304 -19.91 -9.98 7.25
N PRO A 305 -19.16 -10.95 6.73
CA PRO A 305 -18.67 -12.08 7.52
C PRO A 305 -17.54 -11.61 8.45
N SER A 306 -17.86 -10.78 9.44
CA SER A 306 -16.91 -10.01 10.23
C SER A 306 -16.20 -10.79 11.34
N LYS A 307 -16.60 -12.03 11.63
CA LYS A 307 -15.89 -12.84 12.62
C LYS A 307 -14.46 -13.12 12.14
N GLY A 308 -13.49 -12.74 12.95
CA GLY A 308 -12.07 -12.85 12.64
C GLY A 308 -11.57 -11.88 11.57
N GLY A 309 -12.43 -10.96 11.11
CA GLY A 309 -12.13 -10.05 10.02
C GLY A 309 -12.49 -10.60 8.63
N ALA A 310 -12.40 -9.74 7.60
CA ALA A 310 -12.76 -10.09 6.23
C ALA A 310 -12.05 -9.21 5.20
N ILE A 311 -11.96 -9.70 3.97
CA ILE A 311 -11.52 -8.96 2.79
C ILE A 311 -12.74 -8.66 1.92
N GLY A 312 -12.96 -7.36 1.64
CA GLY A 312 -13.99 -6.87 0.73
C GLY A 312 -13.40 -6.43 -0.60
N VAL A 313 -14.14 -6.59 -1.69
CA VAL A 313 -13.74 -6.11 -3.02
C VAL A 313 -14.90 -5.40 -3.70
N ALA A 314 -14.65 -4.17 -4.17
CA ALA A 314 -15.46 -3.50 -5.19
C ALA A 314 -14.67 -3.48 -6.50
N TYR A 315 -15.27 -4.03 -7.56
CA TYR A 315 -14.60 -4.13 -8.85
C TYR A 315 -14.68 -2.82 -9.63
N GLY A 316 -13.55 -2.46 -10.24
CA GLY A 316 -13.42 -1.29 -11.08
C GLY A 316 -14.16 -1.40 -12.41
N GLY A 317 -14.23 -0.31 -13.16
CA GLY A 317 -14.87 -0.26 -14.47
C GLY A 317 -14.87 1.15 -15.07
N PRO A 318 -15.27 1.32 -16.33
CA PRO A 318 -15.10 2.55 -17.11
C PRO A 318 -15.70 3.82 -16.50
N SER A 319 -16.47 3.68 -15.46
CA SER A 319 -17.10 4.80 -14.73
C SER A 319 -16.72 4.81 -13.25
N GLY A 320 -15.64 4.14 -12.86
CA GLY A 320 -15.27 3.84 -11.50
C GLY A 320 -15.77 2.43 -11.12
N GLU A 321 -16.84 2.30 -10.37
CA GLU A 321 -17.37 0.99 -9.95
C GLU A 321 -17.96 0.17 -11.12
N SER A 322 -17.68 -1.14 -11.18
CA SER A 322 -18.18 -2.05 -12.19
C SER A 322 -19.68 -2.31 -12.02
N GLY A 323 -20.45 -2.13 -13.08
CA GLY A 323 -21.86 -2.54 -13.11
C GLY A 323 -22.09 -4.02 -13.43
N THR A 324 -21.06 -4.81 -13.70
CA THR A 324 -21.17 -6.18 -14.22
C THR A 324 -20.62 -7.25 -13.30
N VAL A 325 -19.62 -6.92 -12.47
CA VAL A 325 -19.05 -7.82 -11.46
C VAL A 325 -19.59 -7.41 -10.10
N ALA A 326 -20.20 -8.34 -9.39
CA ALA A 326 -20.77 -8.04 -8.07
C ALA A 326 -19.65 -7.99 -7.00
N PRO A 327 -19.68 -7.01 -6.10
CA PRO A 327 -18.74 -6.96 -4.98
C PRO A 327 -18.84 -8.20 -4.09
N GLY A 328 -17.78 -8.54 -3.38
CA GLY A 328 -17.69 -9.74 -2.56
C GLY A 328 -16.99 -9.52 -1.23
N TRP A 329 -17.27 -10.44 -0.27
CA TRP A 329 -16.58 -10.57 1.00
C TRP A 329 -16.02 -11.98 1.14
N ILE A 330 -14.78 -12.10 1.61
CA ILE A 330 -14.10 -13.36 1.91
C ILE A 330 -13.50 -13.29 3.31
N ASN A 331 -13.71 -14.34 4.12
CA ASN A 331 -13.07 -14.54 5.41
C ASN A 331 -12.54 -15.98 5.53
N GLN A 332 -11.97 -16.35 6.68
CA GLN A 332 -11.42 -17.70 6.90
C GLN A 332 -12.47 -18.79 6.90
N ASP A 333 -13.76 -18.50 7.17
CA ASP A 333 -14.87 -19.45 7.04
C ASP A 333 -15.36 -19.62 5.59
N SER A 334 -14.83 -18.84 4.64
CA SER A 334 -15.20 -18.91 3.22
C SER A 334 -14.63 -20.17 2.57
N THR A 335 -15.38 -20.74 1.63
CA THR A 335 -14.98 -22.00 0.97
C THR A 335 -13.63 -21.88 0.28
N GLY A 336 -12.70 -22.75 0.67
CA GLY A 336 -11.36 -22.87 0.10
C GLY A 336 -10.29 -22.00 0.77
N VAL A 337 -10.67 -21.17 1.74
CA VAL A 337 -9.72 -20.43 2.57
C VAL A 337 -9.25 -21.33 3.70
N PRO A 338 -7.92 -21.42 3.96
CA PRO A 338 -7.38 -22.15 5.09
C PRO A 338 -7.67 -21.44 6.42
N GLY A 339 -7.77 -22.20 7.51
CA GLY A 339 -8.04 -21.68 8.84
C GLY A 339 -9.50 -21.81 9.24
N VAL A 340 -9.86 -21.14 10.31
CA VAL A 340 -11.23 -20.99 10.84
C VAL A 340 -11.29 -19.58 11.42
N ALA A 341 -12.27 -18.80 11.03
CA ALA A 341 -12.41 -17.45 11.59
C ALA A 341 -12.65 -17.50 13.10
N GLU A 342 -11.78 -16.88 13.87
CA GLU A 342 -11.88 -16.74 15.33
C GLU A 342 -12.00 -15.25 15.72
N PRO A 343 -12.61 -14.94 16.87
CA PRO A 343 -12.65 -13.54 17.30
C PRO A 343 -11.24 -12.97 17.50
N ALA A 344 -11.03 -11.76 17.00
CA ALA A 344 -9.79 -10.99 17.09
C ALA A 344 -8.64 -11.45 16.19
N ASP A 345 -8.82 -12.44 15.28
CA ASP A 345 -7.78 -12.80 14.29
C ASP A 345 -7.32 -11.60 13.47
N GLY A 346 -8.26 -10.70 13.14
CA GLY A 346 -7.97 -9.44 12.47
C GLY A 346 -7.55 -9.60 11.00
N LEU A 347 -8.15 -10.57 10.28
CA LEU A 347 -7.94 -10.70 8.83
C LEU A 347 -8.23 -9.37 8.13
N GLY A 348 -7.25 -8.87 7.39
CA GLY A 348 -7.32 -7.59 6.72
C GLY A 348 -6.77 -6.43 7.54
N ALA A 349 -5.98 -6.70 8.59
CA ALA A 349 -5.27 -5.65 9.32
C ALA A 349 -4.42 -4.76 8.41
N ASP A 350 -3.89 -5.36 7.37
CA ASP A 350 -3.25 -4.68 6.24
C ASP A 350 -3.45 -5.52 4.98
N VAL A 351 -3.53 -4.88 3.81
CA VAL A 351 -3.73 -5.53 2.52
C VAL A 351 -2.79 -4.97 1.45
N ALA A 352 -2.26 -5.85 0.63
CA ALA A 352 -1.47 -5.49 -0.56
C ALA A 352 -1.91 -6.33 -1.76
N VAL A 353 -1.89 -5.73 -2.96
CA VAL A 353 -2.44 -6.33 -4.18
C VAL A 353 -1.39 -6.38 -5.27
N ALA A 354 -1.05 -7.57 -5.76
CA ALA A 354 -0.19 -7.78 -6.93
C ALA A 354 -0.31 -9.21 -7.47
N ASP A 355 0.06 -9.43 -8.73
CA ASP A 355 0.19 -10.75 -9.32
C ASP A 355 1.47 -11.44 -8.80
N VAL A 356 1.37 -12.18 -7.68
CA VAL A 356 2.51 -12.86 -7.05
C VAL A 356 2.82 -14.22 -7.69
N ASN A 357 1.85 -14.79 -8.42
CA ASN A 357 2.00 -16.10 -9.06
C ASN A 357 2.30 -16.03 -10.56
N GLY A 358 2.15 -14.85 -11.19
CA GLY A 358 2.43 -14.60 -12.61
C GLY A 358 1.37 -15.17 -13.54
N ASP A 359 0.10 -15.25 -13.09
CA ASP A 359 -1.00 -15.80 -13.91
C ASP A 359 -1.83 -14.72 -14.62
N GLY A 360 -1.53 -13.44 -14.37
CA GLY A 360 -2.16 -12.29 -15.01
C GLY A 360 -3.34 -11.71 -14.25
N TYR A 361 -3.61 -12.18 -13.03
CA TYR A 361 -4.61 -11.64 -12.11
C TYR A 361 -3.89 -11.20 -10.83
N ALA A 362 -4.20 -10.03 -10.32
CA ALA A 362 -3.60 -9.62 -9.07
C ALA A 362 -4.19 -10.44 -7.90
N ASP A 363 -3.30 -10.95 -7.06
CA ASP A 363 -3.62 -11.66 -5.83
C ASP A 363 -3.67 -10.67 -4.65
N VAL A 364 -4.30 -11.03 -3.56
CA VAL A 364 -4.36 -10.23 -2.33
C VAL A 364 -3.54 -10.91 -1.23
N VAL A 365 -2.53 -10.21 -0.73
CA VAL A 365 -1.81 -10.57 0.48
C VAL A 365 -2.45 -9.82 1.64
N ALA A 366 -2.98 -10.55 2.62
CA ALA A 366 -3.72 -9.99 3.75
C ALA A 366 -3.11 -10.43 5.08
N GLY A 367 -2.90 -9.49 6.00
CA GLY A 367 -2.43 -9.77 7.34
C GLY A 367 -3.54 -10.32 8.24
N VAL A 368 -3.17 -11.24 9.14
CA VAL A 368 -4.03 -11.86 10.17
C VAL A 368 -3.27 -11.86 11.50
N PRO A 369 -2.98 -10.68 12.08
CA PRO A 369 -2.02 -10.58 13.20
C PRO A 369 -2.48 -11.22 14.51
N GLY A 370 -3.78 -11.48 14.69
CA GLY A 370 -4.32 -12.13 15.87
C GLY A 370 -4.54 -13.65 15.71
N GLU A 371 -4.09 -14.23 14.59
CA GLU A 371 -4.24 -15.68 14.35
C GLU A 371 -3.51 -16.50 15.39
N ASP A 372 -4.24 -17.42 16.03
CA ASP A 372 -3.70 -18.43 16.94
C ASP A 372 -3.11 -19.61 16.12
N PHE A 373 -1.80 -19.80 16.15
CA PHE A 373 -1.15 -20.84 15.36
C PHE A 373 -0.45 -21.88 16.24
N ASP A 374 -0.76 -23.15 16.04
CA ASP A 374 -0.21 -24.26 16.83
C ASP A 374 -0.42 -24.13 18.35
N GLY A 375 -1.48 -23.41 18.79
CA GLY A 375 -1.78 -23.15 20.20
C GLY A 375 -0.96 -22.01 20.80
N ILE A 376 -0.32 -21.20 19.98
CA ILE A 376 0.38 -19.96 20.36
C ILE A 376 -0.57 -18.80 20.06
N THR A 377 -0.96 -18.07 21.11
CA THR A 377 -1.94 -16.99 21.03
C THR A 377 -1.36 -15.77 20.30
N ASP A 378 -2.14 -15.18 19.38
CA ASP A 378 -1.79 -13.99 18.59
C ASP A 378 -0.38 -14.13 17.95
N ALA A 379 -0.02 -15.33 17.50
CA ALA A 379 1.24 -15.56 16.78
C ALA A 379 1.25 -14.86 15.42
N GLY A 380 0.07 -14.71 14.84
CA GLY A 380 -0.16 -14.06 13.57
C GLY A 380 0.11 -14.91 12.34
N ALA A 381 -0.50 -14.52 11.25
CA ALA A 381 -0.40 -15.16 9.95
C ALA A 381 -0.54 -14.14 8.80
N VAL A 382 -0.21 -14.59 7.59
CA VAL A 382 -0.51 -13.93 6.33
C VAL A 382 -1.32 -14.88 5.46
N LEU A 383 -2.39 -14.39 4.89
CA LEU A 383 -3.25 -15.09 3.94
C LEU A 383 -3.01 -14.57 2.52
N LEU A 384 -2.81 -15.47 1.57
CA LEU A 384 -2.82 -15.17 0.14
C LEU A 384 -4.15 -15.61 -0.46
N LEU A 385 -4.92 -14.67 -0.98
CA LEU A 385 -6.14 -14.93 -1.76
C LEU A 385 -5.84 -14.76 -3.25
N LYS A 386 -6.39 -15.61 -4.09
CA LYS A 386 -6.12 -15.62 -5.54
C LYS A 386 -7.08 -14.75 -6.32
N GLY A 387 -6.51 -13.91 -7.20
CA GLY A 387 -7.25 -13.29 -8.29
C GLY A 387 -7.63 -14.29 -9.38
N THR A 388 -8.71 -14.07 -10.08
CA THR A 388 -9.17 -14.86 -11.22
C THR A 388 -10.03 -14.03 -12.15
N ALA A 389 -10.26 -14.46 -13.40
CA ALA A 389 -11.19 -13.82 -14.33
C ALA A 389 -12.64 -13.66 -13.80
N LYS A 390 -12.95 -14.15 -12.61
CA LYS A 390 -14.25 -13.99 -11.94
C LYS A 390 -14.16 -13.13 -10.69
N GLY A 391 -12.99 -12.55 -10.43
CA GLY A 391 -12.65 -11.82 -9.23
C GLY A 391 -11.94 -12.67 -8.19
N LEU A 392 -11.83 -12.14 -6.98
CA LEU A 392 -11.14 -12.75 -5.87
C LEU A 392 -11.82 -14.05 -5.40
N THR A 393 -11.02 -15.05 -5.03
CA THR A 393 -11.53 -16.37 -4.60
C THR A 393 -10.75 -16.93 -3.42
N GLY A 394 -11.45 -17.70 -2.57
CA GLY A 394 -10.80 -18.53 -1.54
C GLY A 394 -10.16 -19.80 -2.09
N ALA A 395 -10.49 -20.21 -3.31
CA ALA A 395 -9.96 -21.44 -3.88
C ALA A 395 -8.46 -21.32 -4.20
N GLY A 396 -7.64 -22.19 -3.61
CA GLY A 396 -6.18 -22.16 -3.78
C GLY A 396 -5.48 -21.11 -2.92
N SER A 397 -6.17 -20.53 -1.95
CA SER A 397 -5.58 -19.65 -0.93
C SER A 397 -4.51 -20.38 -0.12
N GLU A 398 -3.53 -19.63 0.36
CA GLU A 398 -2.41 -20.12 1.15
C GLU A 398 -2.28 -19.32 2.44
N VAL A 399 -1.86 -19.95 3.53
CA VAL A 399 -1.58 -19.28 4.80
C VAL A 399 -0.14 -19.53 5.21
N PHE A 400 0.52 -18.49 5.72
CA PHE A 400 1.88 -18.54 6.23
C PHE A 400 1.95 -17.93 7.63
N SER A 401 2.68 -18.60 8.52
CA SER A 401 3.09 -18.10 9.83
C SER A 401 4.59 -18.27 9.98
N GLN A 402 5.19 -17.75 11.02
CA GLN A 402 6.62 -17.96 11.30
C GLN A 402 6.99 -19.47 11.43
N ASN A 403 6.03 -20.34 11.80
CA ASN A 403 6.22 -21.79 11.85
C ASN A 403 6.07 -22.50 10.50
N SER A 404 5.74 -21.79 9.43
CA SER A 404 5.60 -22.37 8.09
C SER A 404 6.94 -22.86 7.55
N ALA A 405 6.93 -23.97 6.82
CA ALA A 405 8.14 -24.58 6.28
C ALA A 405 8.94 -23.60 5.40
N GLY A 406 10.20 -23.40 5.74
CA GLY A 406 11.12 -22.52 5.00
C GLY A 406 11.16 -21.08 5.50
N LEU A 407 10.28 -20.66 6.39
CA LEU A 407 10.39 -19.38 7.07
C LEU A 407 11.40 -19.48 8.23
N PRO A 408 12.34 -18.55 8.35
CA PRO A 408 13.21 -18.47 9.52
C PRO A 408 12.47 -17.84 10.70
N GLY A 409 12.84 -18.19 11.91
CA GLY A 409 12.22 -17.72 13.15
C GLY A 409 11.43 -18.81 13.85
N VAL A 410 10.73 -18.44 14.89
CA VAL A 410 9.82 -19.27 15.68
C VAL A 410 8.69 -18.36 16.15
N ALA A 411 7.46 -18.74 15.93
CA ALA A 411 6.30 -18.00 16.40
C ALA A 411 6.29 -17.93 17.94
N GLU A 412 6.13 -16.76 18.48
CA GLU A 412 5.96 -16.48 19.91
C GLU A 412 4.57 -15.86 20.16
N ALA A 413 4.10 -15.91 21.39
CA ALA A 413 2.81 -15.35 21.70
C ALA A 413 2.84 -13.81 21.61
N HIS A 414 1.85 -13.23 20.90
CA HIS A 414 1.69 -11.81 20.67
C HIS A 414 2.74 -11.17 19.76
N ASP A 415 3.40 -11.96 18.89
CA ASP A 415 4.27 -11.42 17.84
C ASP A 415 3.47 -10.58 16.84
N ALA A 416 2.28 -11.03 16.49
CA ALA A 416 1.42 -10.38 15.48
C ALA A 416 2.02 -10.37 14.06
N PHE A 417 2.66 -11.49 13.65
CA PHE A 417 3.15 -11.67 12.27
C PHE A 417 2.04 -11.37 11.24
N GLY A 418 2.35 -10.55 10.26
CA GLY A 418 1.35 -10.05 9.29
C GLY A 418 0.64 -8.77 9.73
N ARG A 419 1.14 -8.06 10.75
CA ARG A 419 0.59 -6.75 11.13
C ARG A 419 0.65 -5.75 10.00
N THR A 420 1.69 -5.83 9.17
CA THR A 420 1.86 -5.05 7.95
C THR A 420 2.28 -5.95 6.81
N VAL A 421 1.83 -5.64 5.60
CA VAL A 421 2.18 -6.36 4.38
C VAL A 421 2.47 -5.38 3.24
N ALA A 422 3.41 -5.72 2.38
CA ALA A 422 3.65 -5.02 1.12
C ALA A 422 4.02 -6.02 0.03
N VAL A 423 3.84 -5.62 -1.23
CA VAL A 423 4.28 -6.41 -2.37
C VAL A 423 5.38 -5.68 -3.13
N LEU A 424 6.43 -6.40 -3.43
CA LEU A 424 7.58 -5.91 -4.20
C LEU A 424 7.44 -6.38 -5.63
N GLY A 425 7.52 -5.44 -6.57
CA GLY A 425 7.47 -5.73 -8.00
C GLY A 425 8.57 -6.68 -8.44
N ALA A 426 8.36 -7.35 -9.56
CA ALA A 426 9.29 -8.29 -10.13
C ALA A 426 9.95 -7.75 -11.39
N THR A 427 11.17 -8.22 -11.70
CA THR A 427 11.85 -7.93 -12.93
C THR A 427 12.15 -9.21 -13.73
N GLY A 428 12.06 -9.12 -15.03
CA GLY A 428 12.42 -10.21 -15.93
C GLY A 428 11.53 -11.43 -15.78
N THR A 429 12.10 -12.56 -15.32
CA THR A 429 11.38 -13.82 -15.08
C THR A 429 11.02 -14.04 -13.61
N ASP A 430 11.42 -13.13 -12.75
CA ASP A 430 11.09 -13.20 -11.32
C ASP A 430 9.59 -12.88 -11.12
N ARG A 431 9.05 -13.27 -9.99
CA ARG A 431 7.68 -12.96 -9.56
C ARG A 431 7.70 -11.96 -8.43
N ALA A 432 6.59 -11.26 -8.25
CA ALA A 432 6.42 -10.36 -7.11
C ALA A 432 6.65 -11.10 -5.79
N GLN A 433 7.16 -10.40 -4.79
CA GLN A 433 7.46 -10.93 -3.46
C GLN A 433 6.55 -10.25 -2.45
N ALA A 434 6.24 -10.93 -1.36
CA ALA A 434 5.48 -10.34 -0.26
C ALA A 434 6.42 -10.05 0.92
N ALA A 435 6.51 -8.78 1.33
CA ALA A 435 7.12 -8.39 2.58
C ALA A 435 6.06 -8.43 3.68
N VAL A 436 6.42 -9.00 4.82
CA VAL A 436 5.54 -9.20 5.98
C VAL A 436 6.23 -8.65 7.21
N GLY A 437 5.62 -7.66 7.83
CA GLY A 437 6.12 -7.01 9.03
C GLY A 437 5.49 -7.60 10.29
N ASP A 438 6.34 -7.66 11.30
CA ASP A 438 5.98 -7.97 12.67
C ASP A 438 6.68 -6.96 13.59
N PRO A 439 6.04 -5.81 13.83
CA PRO A 439 6.65 -4.77 14.68
C PRO A 439 6.69 -5.14 16.17
N ALA A 440 5.96 -6.17 16.60
CA ALA A 440 5.95 -6.65 17.99
C ALA A 440 7.04 -7.69 18.29
N GLU A 441 7.58 -8.33 17.25
CA GLU A 441 8.64 -9.34 17.33
C GLU A 441 9.78 -8.92 18.28
N ASN A 442 10.26 -9.88 19.08
CA ASN A 442 11.36 -9.63 20.03
C ASN A 442 11.08 -8.47 21.01
N ALA A 443 9.88 -8.45 21.62
CA ALA A 443 9.42 -7.44 22.58
C ALA A 443 9.38 -6.01 22.01
N GLY A 444 8.94 -5.86 20.76
CA GLY A 444 8.75 -4.59 20.07
C GLY A 444 10.01 -4.06 19.38
N ASN A 445 11.02 -4.89 19.18
CA ASN A 445 12.15 -4.52 18.33
C ASN A 445 11.74 -4.57 16.84
N GLY A 446 10.91 -5.53 16.50
CA GLY A 446 10.34 -5.76 15.19
C GLY A 446 11.25 -6.52 14.22
N ALA A 447 10.62 -7.18 13.25
CA ALA A 447 11.29 -7.88 12.16
C ALA A 447 10.43 -7.89 10.89
N VAL A 448 11.07 -8.24 9.78
CA VAL A 448 10.43 -8.35 8.46
C VAL A 448 10.86 -9.66 7.80
N TRP A 449 9.91 -10.32 7.15
CA TRP A 449 10.13 -11.47 6.28
C TRP A 449 9.77 -11.10 4.85
N VAL A 450 10.53 -11.61 3.88
CA VAL A 450 10.22 -11.42 2.46
C VAL A 450 10.06 -12.79 1.82
N LEU A 451 8.80 -13.16 1.56
CA LEU A 451 8.40 -14.40 0.91
C LEU A 451 8.47 -14.22 -0.60
N ARG A 452 8.85 -15.26 -1.32
CA ARG A 452 8.98 -15.20 -2.78
C ARG A 452 7.71 -15.65 -3.48
N GLY A 453 7.40 -15.00 -4.59
CA GLY A 453 6.39 -15.48 -5.51
C GLY A 453 6.82 -16.76 -6.23
N ALA A 454 5.88 -17.65 -6.45
CA ALA A 454 6.03 -18.91 -7.18
C ALA A 454 4.80 -19.15 -8.06
N ALA A 455 4.87 -20.08 -9.01
CA ALA A 455 3.75 -20.38 -9.90
C ALA A 455 2.47 -20.84 -9.18
N ALA A 456 2.60 -21.33 -7.96
CA ALA A 456 1.45 -21.72 -7.14
C ALA A 456 0.92 -20.58 -6.27
N GLY A 457 1.72 -19.55 -6.01
CA GLY A 457 1.43 -18.46 -5.07
C GLY A 457 2.70 -17.97 -4.39
N LEU A 458 2.73 -17.89 -3.07
CA LEU A 458 3.92 -17.59 -2.30
C LEU A 458 4.68 -18.86 -1.89
N THR A 459 5.93 -18.71 -1.48
CA THR A 459 6.75 -19.81 -0.94
C THR A 459 7.64 -19.31 0.20
N GLY A 460 7.77 -20.12 1.25
CA GLY A 460 8.73 -19.90 2.32
C GLY A 460 10.19 -20.23 1.93
N THR A 461 10.39 -20.86 0.77
CA THR A 461 11.74 -21.24 0.35
C THR A 461 12.58 -20.02 0.00
N HIS A 462 13.76 -19.91 0.62
CA HIS A 462 14.66 -18.76 0.49
C HIS A 462 14.05 -17.42 0.98
N THR A 463 13.15 -17.47 1.95
CA THR A 463 12.65 -16.28 2.65
C THR A 463 13.81 -15.52 3.29
N ALA A 464 13.91 -14.23 3.03
CA ALA A 464 14.78 -13.34 3.79
C ALA A 464 14.08 -12.93 5.10
N ASN A 465 14.85 -12.87 6.20
CA ASN A 465 14.38 -12.33 7.47
C ASN A 465 15.45 -11.40 8.05
N PHE A 466 15.02 -10.27 8.52
CA PHE A 466 15.91 -9.27 9.13
C PHE A 466 15.16 -8.31 10.04
N GLY A 467 15.89 -7.71 10.97
CA GLY A 467 15.39 -6.69 11.89
C GLY A 467 16.42 -5.58 12.06
N SER A 468 16.13 -4.64 12.94
CA SER A 468 16.99 -3.48 13.23
C SER A 468 18.45 -3.85 13.51
N ALA A 469 18.69 -4.94 14.25
CA ALA A 469 20.04 -5.40 14.58
C ALA A 469 20.83 -5.85 13.32
N THR A 470 20.17 -6.46 12.36
CA THR A 470 20.77 -6.83 11.06
C THR A 470 21.19 -5.59 10.29
N MET A 471 20.41 -4.52 10.39
CA MET A 471 20.68 -3.22 9.75
C MET A 471 21.73 -2.38 10.52
N GLY A 472 22.27 -2.88 11.65
CA GLY A 472 23.15 -2.07 12.51
C GLY A 472 22.47 -0.82 13.09
N ALA A 473 21.13 -0.79 13.09
CA ALA A 473 20.31 0.31 13.55
C ALA A 473 19.85 0.10 15.01
N PRO A 474 19.39 1.15 15.71
CA PRO A 474 18.85 1.02 17.06
C PRO A 474 17.66 0.07 17.13
N ALA A 475 17.78 -1.04 17.88
CA ALA A 475 16.79 -2.11 17.88
C ALA A 475 15.73 -1.98 18.99
N THR A 476 16.10 -1.43 20.15
CA THR A 476 15.21 -1.44 21.33
C THR A 476 13.91 -0.69 21.08
N LYS A 477 12.79 -1.41 21.07
CA LYS A 477 11.43 -0.91 20.80
C LYS A 477 11.34 -0.07 19.52
N ALA A 478 12.11 -0.47 18.50
CA ALA A 478 12.16 0.24 17.24
C ALA A 478 10.85 0.07 16.43
N ALA A 479 10.07 -0.98 16.72
CA ALA A 479 8.91 -1.38 15.96
C ALA A 479 9.24 -1.48 14.45
N PHE A 480 10.37 -2.12 14.13
CA PHE A 480 10.85 -2.33 12.77
C PHE A 480 9.85 -3.16 11.97
N GLY A 481 9.44 -2.68 10.80
CA GLY A 481 8.38 -3.30 10.02
C GLY A 481 6.99 -2.69 10.27
N THR A 482 6.88 -1.56 10.96
CA THR A 482 5.61 -0.82 11.11
C THR A 482 5.10 -0.27 9.78
N ALA A 483 5.99 0.11 8.88
CA ALA A 483 5.67 0.54 7.53
C ALA A 483 6.60 -0.17 6.54
N LEU A 484 6.04 -0.60 5.41
CA LEU A 484 6.72 -1.30 4.32
C LEU A 484 6.42 -0.61 2.99
N GLY A 485 7.44 -0.51 2.10
CA GLY A 485 7.28 0.14 0.82
C GLY A 485 8.43 -0.12 -0.17
#